data_798e113b94fd2dfb16844c2188b1b8ff
#
_entry.id   798e113b94fd2dfb16844c2188b1b8ff
#
_cell.length_a   1.000
_cell.length_b   1.000
_cell.length_c   1.000
_cell.angle_alpha   90.00
_cell.angle_beta   90.00
_cell.angle_gamma   90.00
#
_symmetry.space_group_name_H-M   'P 1'
#
loop_
_entity.id
_entity.type
_entity.pdbx_description
1 polymer ?
#
loop_
_entity_poly.entity_id
_entity_poly.type
_entity_poly.pdbx_seq_one_letter_code
_entity_poly.pdbx_strand_id
1 'polypeptide(L)'
;MDWDDLRYVLAIHREKTLSGAAAALGVSRTTVGRRLKEAEDRLGVRLFDRTEEGFAATAAGDELAETAARLEAEIHVTEGRLLGRDAELRGRLRVSTVDFLFAGFPEVFSSFIQRYPGVEVTLGVTNEQVSLIRREADVALRLGNNPAEGLVGRRVGRMQFEAYAARSLVDRMGPGATLADFPWLHSDERSDGRWLDGWLARNAPGAKVSLRSDDFAVRRRALSAGMGVTFLACFDGDADPGLVRVGARLSEEARDLWVLTLPELRNNRRIRAFMDHVYDAFKPHQRTLEGSA
;
A
#
# COMPACT_ATOMS: atom_id res chain seq x y z
N MET A 1 -16.95 15.21 27.56
CA MET A 1 -16.74 14.79 26.17
C MET A 1 -17.53 13.49 25.98
N ASP A 2 -18.30 13.41 24.92
CA ASP A 2 -19.08 12.21 24.60
C ASP A 2 -18.60 11.60 23.25
N TRP A 3 -19.20 10.49 22.86
CA TRP A 3 -18.86 9.81 21.61
C TRP A 3 -19.12 10.69 20.37
N ASP A 4 -20.15 11.49 20.40
CA ASP A 4 -20.45 12.39 19.27
C ASP A 4 -19.34 13.43 19.08
N ASP A 5 -18.81 14.01 20.15
CA ASP A 5 -17.69 14.96 20.04
C ASP A 5 -16.48 14.32 19.33
N LEU A 6 -16.16 13.06 19.68
CA LEU A 6 -15.06 12.32 19.05
C LEU A 6 -15.29 12.11 17.54
N ARG A 7 -16.52 11.84 17.13
CA ARG A 7 -16.87 11.69 15.69
C ARG A 7 -16.63 12.98 14.91
N TYR A 8 -16.96 14.15 15.50
CA TYR A 8 -16.72 15.43 14.86
C TYR A 8 -15.23 15.73 14.73
N VAL A 9 -14.44 15.49 15.78
CA VAL A 9 -12.98 15.65 15.76
C VAL A 9 -12.36 14.75 14.70
N LEU A 10 -12.73 13.49 14.65
CA LEU A 10 -12.22 12.53 13.66
C LEU A 10 -12.56 12.94 12.22
N ALA A 11 -13.79 13.41 11.99
CA ALA A 11 -14.22 13.86 10.66
C ALA A 11 -13.42 15.12 10.22
N ILE A 12 -13.20 16.10 11.11
CA ILE A 12 -12.40 17.29 10.79
C ILE A 12 -10.94 16.90 10.52
N HIS A 13 -10.40 15.97 11.31
CA HIS A 13 -9.03 15.48 11.14
C HIS A 13 -8.82 14.79 9.77
N ARG A 14 -9.80 14.00 9.30
CA ARG A 14 -9.74 13.31 8.00
C ARG A 14 -9.93 14.26 6.82
N GLU A 15 -10.90 15.16 6.91
CA GLU A 15 -11.34 16.01 5.80
C GLU A 15 -10.60 17.36 5.74
N LYS A 16 -9.88 17.73 6.79
CA LYS A 16 -9.12 18.99 6.92
C LYS A 16 -9.97 20.26 6.74
N THR A 17 -11.29 20.14 6.54
CA THR A 17 -12.23 21.25 6.37
C THR A 17 -13.55 20.98 7.08
N LEU A 18 -14.19 22.05 7.60
CA LEU A 18 -15.53 21.91 8.20
C LEU A 18 -16.59 21.49 7.18
N SER A 19 -16.43 21.88 5.92
CA SER A 19 -17.37 21.52 4.85
C SER A 19 -17.25 20.04 4.46
N GLY A 20 -16.04 19.51 4.36
CA GLY A 20 -15.80 18.08 4.14
C GLY A 20 -16.33 17.24 5.30
N ALA A 21 -15.99 17.62 6.54
CA ALA A 21 -16.50 16.96 7.75
C ALA A 21 -18.04 17.00 7.84
N ALA A 22 -18.66 18.11 7.44
CA ALA A 22 -20.12 18.25 7.40
C ALA A 22 -20.77 17.28 6.39
N ALA A 23 -20.17 17.17 5.19
CA ALA A 23 -20.61 16.22 4.17
C ALA A 23 -20.46 14.76 4.65
N ALA A 24 -19.31 14.42 5.24
CA ALA A 24 -19.03 13.08 5.77
C ALA A 24 -19.97 12.67 6.90
N LEU A 25 -20.41 13.63 7.73
CA LEU A 25 -21.30 13.39 8.89
C LEU A 25 -22.79 13.58 8.55
N GLY A 26 -23.15 14.08 7.37
CA GLY A 26 -24.52 14.37 6.99
C GLY A 26 -25.18 15.52 7.79
N VAL A 27 -24.37 16.53 8.20
CA VAL A 27 -24.82 17.66 9.01
C VAL A 27 -24.45 19.00 8.35
N SER A 28 -24.87 20.13 8.96
CA SER A 28 -24.47 21.45 8.46
C SER A 28 -23.05 21.83 8.93
N ARG A 29 -22.34 22.64 8.10
CA ARG A 29 -21.03 23.20 8.46
C ARG A 29 -21.04 23.96 9.79
N THR A 30 -22.13 24.69 10.07
CA THR A 30 -22.31 25.40 11.33
C THR A 30 -22.42 24.47 12.52
N THR A 31 -23.03 23.30 12.35
CA THR A 31 -23.10 22.26 13.38
C THR A 31 -21.70 21.73 13.70
N VAL A 32 -20.89 21.42 12.69
CA VAL A 32 -19.51 20.94 12.88
C VAL A 32 -18.67 21.96 13.63
N GLY A 33 -18.71 23.25 13.19
CA GLY A 33 -17.96 24.32 13.85
C GLY A 33 -18.38 24.55 15.30
N ARG A 34 -19.69 24.50 15.60
CA ARG A 34 -20.22 24.63 16.96
C ARG A 34 -19.75 23.46 17.84
N ARG A 35 -19.84 22.22 17.36
CA ARG A 35 -19.42 21.02 18.10
C ARG A 35 -17.91 21.00 18.36
N LEU A 36 -17.10 21.43 17.39
CA LEU A 36 -15.65 21.58 17.61
C LEU A 36 -15.39 22.58 18.75
N LYS A 37 -15.99 23.76 18.69
CA LYS A 37 -15.81 24.78 19.73
C LYS A 37 -16.26 24.26 21.11
N GLU A 38 -17.41 23.61 21.21
CA GLU A 38 -17.90 23.02 22.46
C GLU A 38 -16.95 21.95 23.02
N ALA A 39 -16.29 21.15 22.15
CA ALA A 39 -15.30 20.17 22.57
C ALA A 39 -14.01 20.85 23.09
N GLU A 40 -13.49 21.85 22.37
CA GLU A 40 -12.32 22.63 22.78
C GLU A 40 -12.55 23.39 24.08
N ASP A 41 -13.70 24.06 24.21
CA ASP A 41 -14.09 24.79 25.45
C ASP A 41 -14.17 23.84 26.67
N ARG A 42 -14.65 22.61 26.46
CA ARG A 42 -14.80 21.60 27.53
C ARG A 42 -13.47 21.00 27.96
N LEU A 43 -12.54 20.83 27.00
CA LEU A 43 -11.21 20.29 27.25
C LEU A 43 -10.20 21.35 27.69
N GLY A 44 -10.51 22.62 27.45
CA GLY A 44 -9.61 23.76 27.75
C GLY A 44 -8.39 23.83 26.84
N VAL A 45 -8.40 23.09 25.70
CA VAL A 45 -7.29 23.06 24.72
C VAL A 45 -7.83 23.21 23.32
N ARG A 46 -7.03 23.77 22.42
CA ARG A 46 -7.32 23.75 20.99
C ARG A 46 -6.97 22.42 20.39
N LEU A 47 -7.87 21.89 19.58
CA LEU A 47 -7.68 20.65 18.85
C LEU A 47 -7.24 20.90 17.41
N PHE A 48 -7.61 22.06 16.85
CA PHE A 48 -7.23 22.42 15.49
C PHE A 48 -6.83 23.89 15.39
N ASP A 49 -5.80 24.15 14.61
CA ASP A 49 -5.41 25.49 14.16
C ASP A 49 -6.02 25.78 12.80
N ARG A 50 -6.46 27.03 12.60
CA ARG A 50 -7.01 27.48 11.34
C ARG A 50 -5.87 27.93 10.45
N THR A 51 -5.78 27.34 9.26
CA THR A 51 -4.78 27.68 8.23
C THR A 51 -5.47 28.21 6.98
N GLU A 52 -4.71 28.72 6.03
CA GLU A 52 -5.24 29.14 4.72
C GLU A 52 -5.85 27.96 3.96
N GLU A 53 -5.34 26.75 4.14
CA GLU A 53 -5.78 25.52 3.48
C GLU A 53 -6.90 24.78 4.24
N GLY A 54 -7.26 25.25 5.46
CA GLY A 54 -8.33 24.63 6.26
C GLY A 54 -8.01 24.51 7.74
N PHE A 55 -8.02 23.30 8.29
CA PHE A 55 -7.79 22.98 9.68
C PHE A 55 -6.62 22.01 9.84
N ALA A 56 -5.55 22.41 10.51
CA ALA A 56 -4.43 21.57 10.92
C ALA A 56 -4.64 21.09 12.35
N ALA A 57 -4.46 19.80 12.60
CA ALA A 57 -4.58 19.28 13.96
C ALA A 57 -3.40 19.75 14.82
N THR A 58 -3.67 20.08 16.07
CA THR A 58 -2.66 20.24 17.12
C THR A 58 -2.25 18.85 17.64
N ALA A 59 -1.20 18.76 18.46
CA ALA A 59 -0.82 17.50 19.13
C ALA A 59 -2.01 16.88 19.92
N ALA A 60 -2.81 17.72 20.60
CA ALA A 60 -4.02 17.26 21.28
C ALA A 60 -5.12 16.79 20.29
N GLY A 61 -5.22 17.46 19.14
CA GLY A 61 -6.13 17.07 18.05
C GLY A 61 -5.77 15.73 17.45
N ASP A 62 -4.49 15.47 17.19
CA ASP A 62 -3.98 14.20 16.68
C ASP A 62 -4.23 13.06 17.68
N GLU A 63 -3.88 13.23 18.95
CA GLU A 63 -4.10 12.24 20.01
C GLU A 63 -5.58 11.87 20.16
N LEU A 64 -6.45 12.89 20.11
CA LEU A 64 -7.89 12.68 20.23
C LEU A 64 -8.48 12.00 18.98
N ALA A 65 -8.01 12.37 17.78
CA ALA A 65 -8.42 11.74 16.53
C ALA A 65 -7.99 10.27 16.45
N GLU A 66 -6.77 9.94 16.91
CA GLU A 66 -6.31 8.56 17.03
C GLU A 66 -7.18 7.74 17.99
N THR A 67 -7.52 8.33 19.14
CA THR A 67 -8.41 7.68 20.11
C THR A 67 -9.82 7.46 19.53
N ALA A 68 -10.37 8.48 18.85
CA ALA A 68 -11.66 8.38 18.17
C ALA A 68 -11.66 7.28 17.10
N ALA A 69 -10.59 7.17 16.32
CA ALA A 69 -10.46 6.12 15.30
C ALA A 69 -10.41 4.70 15.91
N ARG A 70 -9.74 4.53 17.07
CA ARG A 70 -9.75 3.25 17.79
C ARG A 70 -11.16 2.87 18.26
N LEU A 71 -11.86 3.82 18.91
CA LEU A 71 -13.21 3.59 19.40
C LEU A 71 -14.21 3.31 18.27
N GLU A 72 -14.11 4.03 17.15
CA GLU A 72 -14.91 3.75 15.95
C GLU A 72 -14.70 2.31 15.47
N ALA A 73 -13.45 1.85 15.41
CA ALA A 73 -13.13 0.47 15.01
C ALA A 73 -13.70 -0.56 16.00
N GLU A 74 -13.63 -0.31 17.32
CA GLU A 74 -14.17 -1.20 18.35
C GLU A 74 -15.71 -1.27 18.29
N ILE A 75 -16.38 -0.15 18.07
CA ILE A 75 -17.84 -0.12 17.88
C ILE A 75 -18.23 -0.95 16.67
N HIS A 76 -17.58 -0.77 15.53
CA HIS A 76 -17.85 -1.55 14.33
C HIS A 76 -17.59 -3.05 14.52
N VAL A 77 -16.54 -3.43 15.27
CA VAL A 77 -16.28 -4.84 15.64
C VAL A 77 -17.40 -5.39 16.51
N THR A 78 -17.88 -4.58 17.46
CA THR A 78 -18.93 -4.99 18.41
C THR A 78 -20.29 -5.10 17.70
N GLU A 79 -20.64 -4.12 16.86
CA GLU A 79 -21.82 -4.18 15.99
C GLU A 79 -21.77 -5.44 15.09
N GLY A 80 -20.61 -5.73 14.49
CA GLY A 80 -20.40 -6.95 13.70
C GLY A 80 -20.60 -8.25 14.50
N ARG A 81 -20.29 -8.28 15.80
CA ARG A 81 -20.55 -9.42 16.70
C ARG A 81 -22.02 -9.53 17.08
N LEU A 82 -22.66 -8.40 17.37
CA LEU A 82 -24.06 -8.36 17.82
C LEU A 82 -25.05 -8.67 16.69
N LEU A 83 -24.73 -8.24 15.47
CA LEU A 83 -25.50 -8.53 14.25
C LEU A 83 -25.26 -9.95 13.72
N GLY A 84 -24.52 -10.79 14.47
CA GLY A 84 -24.05 -12.13 14.15
C GLY A 84 -25.12 -13.15 13.74
N ARG A 85 -25.61 -12.98 12.53
CA ARG A 85 -26.20 -14.04 11.67
C ARG A 85 -26.05 -13.55 10.23
N ASP A 86 -25.41 -14.33 9.36
CA ASP A 86 -25.43 -14.26 7.87
C ASP A 86 -25.61 -12.86 7.23
N ALA A 87 -25.21 -11.78 7.92
CA ALA A 87 -25.22 -10.46 7.35
C ALA A 87 -24.12 -10.41 6.29
N GLU A 88 -24.51 -10.23 5.05
CA GLU A 88 -23.62 -9.87 3.94
C GLU A 88 -22.56 -8.89 4.44
N LEU A 89 -21.29 -9.19 4.17
CA LEU A 89 -20.20 -8.28 4.50
C LEU A 89 -20.47 -6.95 3.80
N ARG A 90 -20.57 -5.86 4.56
CA ARG A 90 -20.88 -4.52 4.02
C ARG A 90 -19.96 -3.47 4.59
N GLY A 91 -19.78 -2.37 3.85
CA GLY A 91 -19.03 -1.19 4.26
C GLY A 91 -17.65 -1.10 3.62
N ARG A 92 -16.89 -0.05 3.95
CA ARG A 92 -15.60 0.25 3.34
C ARG A 92 -14.48 -0.64 3.89
N LEU A 93 -13.59 -1.08 3.01
CA LEU A 93 -12.35 -1.77 3.29
C LEU A 93 -11.20 -1.03 2.59
N ARG A 94 -10.29 -0.47 3.37
CA ARG A 94 -9.11 0.23 2.84
C ARG A 94 -7.96 -0.76 2.71
N VAL A 95 -7.54 -0.98 1.48
CA VAL A 95 -6.44 -1.89 1.15
C VAL A 95 -5.26 -1.08 0.64
N SER A 96 -4.08 -1.33 1.16
CA SER A 96 -2.84 -0.75 0.64
C SER A 96 -2.02 -1.84 -0.04
N THR A 97 -1.52 -1.54 -1.24
CA THR A 97 -0.68 -2.47 -2.00
C THR A 97 0.42 -1.72 -2.75
N VAL A 98 1.29 -2.46 -3.41
CA VAL A 98 2.26 -1.91 -4.35
C VAL A 98 1.72 -1.99 -5.77
N ASP A 99 2.14 -1.07 -6.62
CA ASP A 99 1.62 -0.85 -7.98
C ASP A 99 1.67 -2.08 -8.87
N PHE A 100 2.82 -2.73 -8.95
CA PHE A 100 3.01 -3.91 -9.80
C PHE A 100 2.20 -5.14 -9.35
N LEU A 101 1.84 -5.27 -8.06
CA LEU A 101 0.96 -6.34 -7.60
C LEU A 101 -0.46 -6.20 -8.15
N PHE A 102 -0.99 -4.98 -8.13
CA PHE A 102 -2.30 -4.73 -8.72
C PHE A 102 -2.27 -4.89 -10.24
N ALA A 103 -1.21 -4.41 -10.89
CA ALA A 103 -1.05 -4.53 -12.34
C ALA A 103 -0.95 -6.00 -12.79
N GLY A 104 -0.27 -6.85 -12.02
CA GLY A 104 -0.05 -8.26 -12.36
C GLY A 104 -1.18 -9.21 -11.94
N PHE A 105 -1.94 -8.87 -10.90
CA PHE A 105 -2.97 -9.74 -10.32
C PHE A 105 -4.28 -8.97 -10.01
N PRO A 106 -4.85 -8.24 -11.00
CA PRO A 106 -6.09 -7.50 -10.77
C PRO A 106 -7.28 -8.42 -10.45
N GLU A 107 -7.23 -9.68 -10.89
CA GLU A 107 -8.25 -10.70 -10.60
C GLU A 107 -8.38 -11.03 -9.11
N VAL A 108 -7.32 -10.90 -8.32
CA VAL A 108 -7.36 -11.09 -6.88
C VAL A 108 -8.30 -10.08 -6.22
N PHE A 109 -8.28 -8.85 -6.72
CA PHE A 109 -9.15 -7.77 -6.20
C PHE A 109 -10.56 -7.86 -6.79
N SER A 110 -10.66 -8.08 -8.11
CA SER A 110 -11.97 -8.13 -8.79
C SER A 110 -12.83 -9.31 -8.31
N SER A 111 -12.23 -10.48 -8.08
CA SER A 111 -12.95 -11.64 -7.54
C SER A 111 -13.44 -11.44 -6.11
N PHE A 112 -12.69 -10.69 -5.27
CA PHE A 112 -13.17 -10.31 -3.96
C PHE A 112 -14.38 -9.37 -4.04
N ILE A 113 -14.29 -8.34 -4.88
CA ILE A 113 -15.39 -7.37 -5.09
C ILE A 113 -16.67 -8.08 -5.60
N GLN A 114 -16.50 -9.00 -6.55
CA GLN A 114 -17.62 -9.80 -7.06
C GLN A 114 -18.25 -10.70 -6.00
N ARG A 115 -17.41 -11.32 -5.15
CA ARG A 115 -17.86 -12.21 -4.08
C ARG A 115 -18.56 -11.47 -2.94
N TYR A 116 -18.16 -10.22 -2.68
CA TYR A 116 -18.68 -9.42 -1.57
C TYR A 116 -19.15 -8.04 -2.06
N PRO A 117 -20.24 -7.97 -2.82
CA PRO A 117 -20.71 -6.74 -3.47
C PRO A 117 -21.13 -5.63 -2.48
N GLY A 118 -21.35 -5.99 -1.22
CA GLY A 118 -21.63 -5.02 -0.15
C GLY A 118 -20.38 -4.35 0.42
N VAL A 119 -19.17 -4.77 0.00
CA VAL A 119 -17.90 -4.20 0.47
C VAL A 119 -17.35 -3.24 -0.57
N GLU A 120 -17.25 -1.96 -0.20
CA GLU A 120 -16.55 -0.94 -0.98
C GLU A 120 -15.05 -1.04 -0.70
N VAL A 121 -14.26 -1.46 -1.70
CA VAL A 121 -12.81 -1.53 -1.58
C VAL A 121 -12.19 -0.20 -2.02
N THR A 122 -11.50 0.48 -1.10
CA THR A 122 -10.64 1.63 -1.42
C THR A 122 -9.20 1.14 -1.51
N LEU A 123 -8.61 1.23 -2.70
CA LEU A 123 -7.25 0.78 -2.94
C LEU A 123 -6.28 1.95 -2.93
N GLY A 124 -5.35 1.96 -1.98
CA GLY A 124 -4.21 2.87 -1.96
C GLY A 124 -2.97 2.16 -2.49
N VAL A 125 -2.28 2.81 -3.42
CA VAL A 125 -1.02 2.30 -3.97
C VAL A 125 0.11 3.12 -3.39
N THR A 126 0.98 2.47 -2.60
CA THR A 126 2.16 3.13 -2.00
C THR A 126 3.23 2.10 -1.68
N ASN A 127 4.48 2.48 -1.86
CA ASN A 127 5.65 1.69 -1.48
C ASN A 127 6.08 1.94 -0.02
N GLU A 128 5.44 2.88 0.68
CA GLU A 128 5.75 3.18 2.07
C GLU A 128 5.12 2.14 3.02
N GLN A 129 5.92 1.64 3.97
CA GLN A 129 5.47 0.65 4.98
C GLN A 129 4.53 1.26 6.05
N VAL A 130 4.42 2.57 6.09
CA VAL A 130 3.83 3.32 7.21
C VAL A 130 2.29 3.35 7.20
N SER A 131 1.63 2.97 6.09
CA SER A 131 0.19 3.14 5.89
C SER A 131 -0.71 2.40 6.91
N LEU A 132 -0.30 1.21 7.40
CA LEU A 132 -1.07 0.48 8.43
C LEU A 132 -0.91 1.12 9.81
N ILE A 133 0.31 1.46 10.20
CA ILE A 133 0.61 2.08 11.52
C ILE A 133 -0.07 3.44 11.62
N ARG A 134 -0.10 4.22 10.53
CA ARG A 134 -0.83 5.49 10.45
C ARG A 134 -2.35 5.32 10.26
N ARG A 135 -2.85 4.08 10.23
CA ARG A 135 -4.28 3.76 10.01
C ARG A 135 -4.87 4.31 8.71
N GLU A 136 -4.03 4.50 7.71
CA GLU A 136 -4.44 4.89 6.36
C GLU A 136 -5.06 3.72 5.60
N ALA A 137 -4.73 2.48 5.99
CA ALA A 137 -5.28 1.24 5.45
C ALA A 137 -5.67 0.27 6.58
N ASP A 138 -6.60 -0.63 6.27
CA ASP A 138 -7.07 -1.71 7.16
C ASP A 138 -6.29 -3.00 6.92
N VAL A 139 -5.90 -3.23 5.66
CA VAL A 139 -5.09 -4.38 5.21
C VAL A 139 -4.03 -3.88 4.25
N ALA A 140 -2.85 -4.50 4.30
CA ALA A 140 -1.79 -4.23 3.34
C ALA A 140 -1.25 -5.51 2.71
N LEU A 141 -1.00 -5.46 1.39
CA LEU A 141 -0.15 -6.43 0.69
C LEU A 141 1.23 -5.82 0.55
N ARG A 142 2.23 -6.48 1.13
CA ARG A 142 3.59 -5.95 1.18
C ARG A 142 4.62 -7.03 0.91
N LEU A 143 5.73 -6.59 0.32
CA LEU A 143 6.94 -7.40 0.17
C LEU A 143 7.88 -7.14 1.33
N GLY A 144 8.53 -8.19 1.79
CA GLY A 144 9.54 -8.10 2.84
C GLY A 144 9.85 -9.47 3.41
N ASN A 145 11.04 -9.63 3.96
CA ASN A 145 11.45 -10.92 4.52
C ASN A 145 10.84 -11.17 5.92
N ASN A 146 10.44 -10.10 6.62
CA ASN A 146 9.72 -10.18 7.89
C ASN A 146 8.62 -9.11 7.92
N PRO A 147 7.45 -9.41 8.53
CA PRO A 147 6.46 -8.38 8.82
C PRO A 147 7.08 -7.29 9.71
N ALA A 148 6.64 -6.05 9.53
CA ALA A 148 7.02 -4.98 10.44
C ALA A 148 6.51 -5.28 11.86
N GLU A 149 7.26 -4.86 12.88
CA GLU A 149 6.83 -4.97 14.28
C GLU A 149 5.44 -4.37 14.49
N GLY A 150 4.62 -5.05 15.30
CA GLY A 150 3.26 -4.61 15.59
C GLY A 150 2.22 -4.97 14.51
N LEU A 151 2.59 -5.64 13.42
CA LEU A 151 1.65 -6.14 12.43
C LEU A 151 1.45 -7.65 12.55
N VAL A 152 0.25 -8.11 12.18
CA VAL A 152 -0.11 -9.53 12.12
C VAL A 152 -0.60 -9.88 10.72
N GLY A 153 -0.34 -11.11 10.31
CA GLY A 153 -0.77 -11.56 8.99
C GLY A 153 -0.18 -12.91 8.62
N ARG A 154 -0.17 -13.19 7.34
CA ARG A 154 0.42 -14.44 6.83
C ARG A 154 1.12 -14.21 5.50
N ARG A 155 2.11 -15.03 5.26
CA ARG A 155 2.79 -15.09 3.98
C ARG A 155 1.85 -15.73 2.94
N VAL A 156 1.70 -15.06 1.82
CA VAL A 156 0.84 -15.51 0.70
C VAL A 156 1.64 -16.03 -0.48
N GLY A 157 2.93 -15.77 -0.52
CA GLY A 157 3.83 -16.27 -1.56
C GLY A 157 5.27 -15.80 -1.39
N ARG A 158 6.13 -16.19 -2.30
CA ARG A 158 7.51 -15.70 -2.43
C ARG A 158 7.73 -15.20 -3.84
N MET A 159 8.14 -13.96 -3.97
CA MET A 159 8.28 -13.28 -5.24
C MET A 159 9.76 -13.15 -5.60
N GLN A 160 10.11 -13.65 -6.77
CA GLN A 160 11.45 -13.55 -7.33
C GLN A 160 11.57 -12.31 -8.20
N PHE A 161 12.68 -11.60 -8.05
CA PHE A 161 13.06 -10.45 -8.87
C PHE A 161 14.33 -10.76 -9.64
N GLU A 162 14.35 -10.32 -10.91
CA GLU A 162 15.51 -10.46 -11.79
C GLU A 162 15.76 -9.13 -12.52
N ALA A 163 16.96 -8.94 -13.01
CA ALA A 163 17.28 -7.81 -13.86
C ALA A 163 16.77 -8.04 -15.28
N TYR A 164 16.02 -7.09 -15.82
CA TYR A 164 15.47 -7.14 -17.18
C TYR A 164 15.92 -5.96 -18.02
N ALA A 165 16.08 -6.22 -19.32
CA ALA A 165 16.32 -5.21 -20.34
C ALA A 165 15.41 -5.45 -21.55
N ALA A 166 15.14 -4.40 -22.33
CA ALA A 166 14.55 -4.58 -23.63
C ALA A 166 15.51 -5.38 -24.53
N ARG A 167 14.99 -6.33 -25.30
CA ARG A 167 15.78 -7.12 -26.27
C ARG A 167 16.59 -6.23 -27.20
N SER A 168 15.99 -5.15 -27.70
CA SER A 168 16.67 -4.17 -28.55
C SER A 168 17.87 -3.48 -27.88
N LEU A 169 17.85 -3.31 -26.55
CA LEU A 169 19.00 -2.78 -25.82
C LEU A 169 20.11 -3.84 -25.75
N VAL A 170 19.76 -5.09 -25.41
CA VAL A 170 20.73 -6.19 -25.33
C VAL A 170 21.41 -6.41 -26.68
N ASP A 171 20.65 -6.38 -27.77
CA ASP A 171 21.18 -6.49 -29.13
C ASP A 171 22.17 -5.36 -29.47
N ARG A 172 21.89 -4.13 -29.05
CA ARG A 172 22.80 -2.96 -29.23
C ARG A 172 24.08 -3.08 -28.40
N MET A 173 23.97 -3.61 -27.18
CA MET A 173 25.14 -3.77 -26.29
C MET A 173 26.07 -4.90 -26.76
N GLY A 174 25.52 -5.88 -27.47
CA GLY A 174 26.27 -6.98 -28.05
C GLY A 174 26.59 -8.12 -27.08
N PRO A 175 27.08 -9.25 -27.60
CA PRO A 175 27.45 -10.42 -26.81
C PRO A 175 28.65 -10.10 -25.90
N GLY A 176 28.50 -10.41 -24.63
CA GLY A 176 29.57 -10.18 -23.62
C GLY A 176 29.37 -8.94 -22.76
N ALA A 177 28.34 -8.13 -23.01
CA ALA A 177 27.99 -7.03 -22.12
C ALA A 177 27.61 -7.56 -20.73
N THR A 178 28.20 -6.97 -19.71
CA THR A 178 27.97 -7.27 -18.30
C THR A 178 26.94 -6.30 -17.70
N LEU A 179 26.40 -6.58 -16.54
CA LEU A 179 25.46 -5.68 -15.85
C LEU A 179 26.05 -4.27 -15.61
N ALA A 180 27.38 -4.14 -15.52
CA ALA A 180 28.06 -2.86 -15.35
C ALA A 180 28.05 -2.00 -16.63
N ASP A 181 27.92 -2.63 -17.80
CA ASP A 181 27.95 -1.93 -19.09
C ASP A 181 26.58 -1.32 -19.46
N PHE A 182 25.50 -1.81 -18.85
CA PHE A 182 24.17 -1.31 -19.11
C PHE A 182 23.86 -0.03 -18.32
N PRO A 183 23.11 0.91 -18.93
CA PRO A 183 22.46 1.99 -18.17
C PRO A 183 21.38 1.42 -17.24
N TRP A 184 21.26 1.93 -16.03
CA TRP A 184 20.27 1.46 -15.06
C TRP A 184 19.14 2.46 -14.86
N LEU A 185 17.92 1.91 -14.70
CA LEU A 185 16.72 2.63 -14.32
C LEU A 185 16.45 2.35 -12.83
N HIS A 186 16.28 3.39 -12.06
CA HIS A 186 16.29 3.31 -10.61
C HIS A 186 15.07 3.99 -9.98
N SER A 187 14.66 3.58 -8.80
CA SER A 187 13.75 4.36 -7.97
C SER A 187 14.49 5.55 -7.35
N ASP A 188 13.75 6.57 -6.91
CA ASP A 188 14.33 7.69 -6.18
C ASP A 188 14.84 7.23 -4.79
N GLU A 189 15.72 8.02 -4.18
CA GLU A 189 16.38 7.72 -2.90
C GLU A 189 15.40 7.62 -1.71
N ARG A 190 14.18 8.14 -1.87
CA ARG A 190 13.15 8.16 -0.82
C ARG A 190 12.47 6.81 -0.57
N SER A 191 12.49 5.92 -1.56
CA SER A 191 11.92 4.57 -1.45
C SER A 191 13.01 3.51 -1.29
N ASP A 192 12.98 2.42 -2.03
CA ASP A 192 13.97 1.34 -1.96
C ASP A 192 15.31 1.67 -2.66
N GLY A 193 15.54 2.95 -3.04
CA GLY A 193 16.71 3.37 -3.81
C GLY A 193 18.04 2.97 -3.20
N ARG A 194 18.19 3.11 -1.88
CA ARG A 194 19.43 2.76 -1.19
C ARG A 194 19.81 1.28 -1.29
N TRP A 195 18.83 0.39 -1.40
CA TRP A 195 19.09 -1.03 -1.61
C TRP A 195 19.76 -1.27 -2.97
N LEU A 196 19.20 -0.71 -4.04
CA LEU A 196 19.73 -0.91 -5.39
C LEU A 196 21.11 -0.23 -5.56
N ASP A 197 21.34 0.96 -4.99
CA ASP A 197 22.67 1.58 -5.02
C ASP A 197 23.73 0.66 -4.36
N GLY A 198 23.39 0.09 -3.19
CA GLY A 198 24.27 -0.87 -2.52
C GLY A 198 24.44 -2.17 -3.30
N TRP A 199 23.40 -2.64 -4.00
CA TRP A 199 23.47 -3.81 -4.85
C TRP A 199 24.36 -3.56 -6.08
N LEU A 200 24.16 -2.44 -6.78
CA LEU A 200 24.98 -2.06 -7.94
C LEU A 200 26.46 -1.91 -7.56
N ALA A 201 26.74 -1.27 -6.44
CA ALA A 201 28.13 -1.12 -5.98
C ALA A 201 28.84 -2.47 -5.79
N ARG A 202 28.10 -3.50 -5.36
CA ARG A 202 28.68 -4.85 -5.15
C ARG A 202 28.70 -5.73 -6.41
N ASN A 203 27.66 -5.66 -7.24
CA ASN A 203 27.43 -6.63 -8.31
C ASN A 203 27.64 -6.07 -9.72
N ALA A 204 27.65 -4.76 -9.88
CA ALA A 204 27.86 -4.07 -11.14
C ALA A 204 28.67 -2.78 -10.92
N PRO A 205 29.91 -2.88 -10.38
CA PRO A 205 30.73 -1.71 -10.07
C PRO A 205 30.98 -0.88 -11.34
N GLY A 206 30.74 0.42 -11.26
CA GLY A 206 30.85 1.33 -12.39
C GLY A 206 29.56 1.49 -13.23
N ALA A 207 28.51 0.72 -12.96
CA ALA A 207 27.22 0.89 -13.59
C ALA A 207 26.68 2.32 -13.41
N LYS A 208 26.09 2.88 -14.48
CA LYS A 208 25.55 4.23 -14.48
C LYS A 208 24.04 4.21 -14.40
N VAL A 209 23.48 4.97 -13.48
CA VAL A 209 22.03 5.20 -13.43
C VAL A 209 21.69 6.28 -14.46
N SER A 210 20.83 5.96 -15.41
CA SER A 210 20.41 6.86 -16.51
C SER A 210 19.08 7.57 -16.23
N LEU A 211 18.21 6.96 -15.41
CA LEU A 211 16.91 7.50 -15.04
C LEU A 211 16.57 7.12 -13.60
N ARG A 212 16.05 8.09 -12.84
CA ARG A 212 15.44 7.86 -11.52
C ARG A 212 13.98 8.27 -11.55
N SER A 213 13.09 7.42 -11.07
CA SER A 213 11.67 7.71 -10.92
C SER A 213 11.05 6.77 -9.89
N ASP A 214 10.24 7.29 -8.98
CA ASP A 214 9.46 6.48 -8.02
C ASP A 214 8.24 5.83 -8.67
N ASP A 215 7.79 6.36 -9.79
CA ASP A 215 6.67 5.82 -10.55
C ASP A 215 7.08 4.54 -11.30
N PHE A 216 6.47 3.41 -10.91
CA PHE A 216 6.74 2.12 -11.55
C PHE A 216 6.35 2.13 -13.03
N ALA A 217 5.25 2.76 -13.41
CA ALA A 217 4.81 2.78 -14.80
C ALA A 217 5.80 3.56 -15.68
N VAL A 218 6.40 4.64 -15.16
CA VAL A 218 7.46 5.38 -15.84
C VAL A 218 8.69 4.48 -16.06
N ARG A 219 9.18 3.82 -14.99
CA ARG A 219 10.32 2.90 -15.10
C ARG A 219 10.04 1.73 -16.05
N ARG A 220 8.83 1.16 -15.97
CA ARG A 220 8.40 0.04 -16.83
C ARG A 220 8.38 0.44 -18.31
N ARG A 221 7.89 1.64 -18.63
CA ARG A 221 7.89 2.19 -20.00
C ARG A 221 9.30 2.51 -20.49
N ALA A 222 10.14 3.10 -19.63
CA ALA A 222 11.54 3.37 -19.96
C ALA A 222 12.31 2.08 -20.26
N LEU A 223 12.05 1.01 -19.50
CA LEU A 223 12.60 -0.31 -19.73
C LEU A 223 12.21 -0.85 -21.11
N SER A 224 10.91 -0.86 -21.45
CA SER A 224 10.42 -1.33 -22.75
C SER A 224 10.94 -0.48 -23.93
N ALA A 225 11.20 0.81 -23.69
CA ALA A 225 11.82 1.69 -24.66
C ALA A 225 13.34 1.47 -24.84
N GLY A 226 13.94 0.52 -24.10
CA GLY A 226 15.36 0.22 -24.16
C GLY A 226 16.27 1.30 -23.61
N MET A 227 15.79 2.05 -22.59
CA MET A 227 16.55 3.13 -21.94
C MET A 227 17.51 2.59 -20.87
N GLY A 228 17.33 1.33 -20.41
CA GLY A 228 18.19 0.75 -19.40
C GLY A 228 17.69 -0.59 -18.87
N VAL A 229 18.35 -1.04 -17.80
CA VAL A 229 18.04 -2.26 -17.03
C VAL A 229 17.35 -1.86 -15.72
N THR A 230 16.41 -2.66 -15.26
CA THR A 230 15.85 -2.55 -13.92
C THR A 230 15.46 -3.91 -13.36
N PHE A 231 15.26 -4.00 -12.05
CA PHE A 231 14.66 -5.16 -11.44
C PHE A 231 13.14 -5.17 -11.66
N LEU A 232 12.62 -6.27 -12.15
CA LEU A 232 11.19 -6.56 -12.18
C LEU A 232 10.91 -7.88 -11.45
N ALA A 233 9.70 -8.01 -10.92
CA ALA A 233 9.18 -9.30 -10.53
C ALA A 233 9.13 -10.21 -11.78
N CYS A 234 9.53 -11.46 -11.63
CA CYS A 234 9.64 -12.37 -12.77
C CYS A 234 8.33 -12.55 -13.53
N PHE A 235 7.20 -12.53 -12.84
CA PHE A 235 5.88 -12.65 -13.48
C PHE A 235 5.60 -11.49 -14.48
N ASP A 236 6.12 -10.29 -14.22
CA ASP A 236 5.94 -9.13 -15.11
C ASP A 236 6.96 -9.13 -16.24
N GLY A 237 8.22 -9.41 -15.90
CA GLY A 237 9.30 -9.42 -16.89
C GLY A 237 9.17 -10.55 -17.90
N ASP A 238 8.83 -11.76 -17.46
CA ASP A 238 8.69 -12.95 -18.33
C ASP A 238 7.41 -12.90 -19.18
N ALA A 239 6.40 -12.17 -18.78
CA ALA A 239 5.16 -11.99 -19.55
C ALA A 239 5.34 -11.09 -20.76
N ASP A 240 6.40 -10.29 -20.83
CA ASP A 240 6.67 -9.37 -21.94
C ASP A 240 7.72 -9.97 -22.89
N PRO A 241 7.33 -10.42 -24.12
CA PRO A 241 8.27 -10.99 -25.07
C PRO A 241 9.33 -10.02 -25.58
N GLY A 242 9.13 -8.70 -25.39
CA GLY A 242 10.09 -7.65 -25.70
C GLY A 242 11.21 -7.51 -24.69
N LEU A 243 11.06 -8.14 -23.50
CA LEU A 243 12.06 -8.13 -22.44
C LEU A 243 12.85 -9.43 -22.39
N VAL A 244 14.04 -9.33 -21.84
CA VAL A 244 14.90 -10.48 -21.54
C VAL A 244 15.58 -10.29 -20.19
N ARG A 245 15.81 -11.38 -19.47
CA ARG A 245 16.62 -11.38 -18.26
C ARG A 245 18.07 -11.11 -18.65
N VAL A 246 18.75 -10.29 -17.84
CA VAL A 246 20.17 -9.98 -18.03
C VAL A 246 20.97 -10.34 -16.78
N GLY A 247 22.17 -10.90 -16.97
CA GLY A 247 22.99 -11.39 -15.88
C GLY A 247 22.63 -12.81 -15.42
N ALA A 248 23.29 -13.25 -14.33
CA ALA A 248 23.00 -14.54 -13.71
C ALA A 248 21.71 -14.47 -12.87
N ARG A 249 21.06 -15.62 -12.65
CA ARG A 249 19.88 -15.70 -11.78
C ARG A 249 20.21 -15.24 -10.35
N LEU A 250 19.39 -14.37 -9.82
CA LEU A 250 19.59 -13.70 -8.54
C LEU A 250 18.70 -14.32 -7.46
N SER A 251 19.01 -15.56 -7.04
CA SER A 251 18.20 -16.28 -6.03
C SER A 251 18.06 -15.53 -4.69
N GLU A 252 18.98 -14.63 -4.40
CA GLU A 252 18.97 -13.82 -3.18
C GLU A 252 17.97 -12.67 -3.22
N GLU A 253 17.44 -12.34 -4.40
CA GLU A 253 16.53 -11.21 -4.58
C GLU A 253 15.05 -11.61 -4.52
N ALA A 254 14.76 -12.76 -3.92
CA ALA A 254 13.40 -13.14 -3.59
C ALA A 254 12.91 -12.41 -2.34
N ARG A 255 11.64 -11.99 -2.35
CA ARG A 255 10.96 -11.34 -1.23
C ARG A 255 9.67 -12.08 -0.91
N ASP A 256 9.40 -12.28 0.37
CA ASP A 256 8.13 -12.85 0.79
C ASP A 256 7.01 -11.82 0.56
N LEU A 257 5.88 -12.28 0.01
CA LEU A 257 4.66 -11.50 -0.10
C LEU A 257 3.76 -11.80 1.09
N TRP A 258 3.36 -10.76 1.79
CA TRP A 258 2.54 -10.83 2.99
C TRP A 258 1.22 -10.11 2.81
N VAL A 259 0.16 -10.65 3.40
CA VAL A 259 -1.07 -9.93 3.69
C VAL A 259 -1.10 -9.62 5.19
N LEU A 260 -1.14 -8.32 5.54
CA LEU A 260 -0.91 -7.80 6.87
C LEU A 260 -2.06 -6.92 7.34
N THR A 261 -2.30 -6.90 8.64
CA THR A 261 -3.23 -5.98 9.32
C THR A 261 -2.72 -5.67 10.73
N LEU A 262 -3.38 -4.75 11.43
CA LEU A 262 -3.13 -4.49 12.85
C LEU A 262 -3.75 -5.60 13.72
N PRO A 263 -3.14 -5.97 14.86
CA PRO A 263 -3.64 -7.01 15.76
C PRO A 263 -5.09 -6.81 16.19
N GLU A 264 -5.47 -5.57 16.47
CA GLU A 264 -6.82 -5.19 16.89
C GLU A 264 -7.86 -5.35 15.76
N LEU A 265 -7.44 -5.26 14.49
CA LEU A 265 -8.30 -5.39 13.33
C LEU A 265 -8.45 -6.82 12.82
N ARG A 266 -7.60 -7.75 13.25
CA ARG A 266 -7.56 -9.15 12.75
C ARG A 266 -8.89 -9.90 12.87
N ASN A 267 -9.73 -9.53 13.85
CA ASN A 267 -11.02 -10.13 14.09
C ASN A 267 -12.18 -9.47 13.34
N ASN A 268 -11.92 -8.36 12.63
CA ASN A 268 -12.93 -7.71 11.78
C ASN A 268 -13.28 -8.64 10.60
N ARG A 269 -14.56 -8.93 10.42
CA ARG A 269 -15.04 -9.92 9.42
C ARG A 269 -14.64 -9.56 7.99
N ARG A 270 -14.71 -8.28 7.60
CA ARG A 270 -14.32 -7.83 6.23
C ARG A 270 -12.82 -8.01 6.00
N ILE A 271 -12.02 -7.60 6.98
CA ILE A 271 -10.57 -7.70 6.94
C ILE A 271 -10.16 -9.17 6.86
N ARG A 272 -10.72 -10.01 7.70
CA ARG A 272 -10.46 -11.45 7.71
C ARG A 272 -10.86 -12.10 6.38
N ALA A 273 -12.07 -11.78 5.88
CA ALA A 273 -12.54 -12.30 4.60
C ALA A 273 -11.61 -11.90 3.43
N PHE A 274 -11.12 -10.66 3.43
CA PHE A 274 -10.16 -10.22 2.42
C PHE A 274 -8.80 -10.92 2.55
N MET A 275 -8.28 -11.05 3.77
CA MET A 275 -7.01 -11.74 4.00
C MET A 275 -7.08 -13.23 3.62
N ASP A 276 -8.19 -13.90 3.93
CA ASP A 276 -8.44 -15.29 3.54
C ASP A 276 -8.57 -15.41 2.01
N HIS A 277 -9.32 -14.50 1.39
CA HIS A 277 -9.49 -14.46 -0.06
C HIS A 277 -8.14 -14.26 -0.77
N VAL A 278 -7.34 -13.29 -0.36
CA VAL A 278 -6.00 -13.02 -0.95
C VAL A 278 -5.11 -14.24 -0.80
N TYR A 279 -5.08 -14.86 0.37
CA TYR A 279 -4.29 -16.07 0.60
C TYR A 279 -4.68 -17.21 -0.36
N ASP A 280 -5.98 -17.45 -0.52
CA ASP A 280 -6.48 -18.50 -1.41
C ASP A 280 -6.24 -18.15 -2.89
N ALA A 281 -6.45 -16.90 -3.27
CA ALA A 281 -6.27 -16.42 -4.64
C ALA A 281 -4.82 -16.52 -5.12
N PHE A 282 -3.84 -16.34 -4.25
CA PHE A 282 -2.43 -16.48 -4.62
C PHE A 282 -1.91 -17.94 -4.64
N LYS A 283 -2.66 -18.91 -4.14
CA LYS A 283 -2.23 -20.33 -4.17
C LYS A 283 -1.89 -20.85 -5.58
N PRO A 284 -2.70 -20.59 -6.62
CA PRO A 284 -2.38 -21.05 -7.97
C PRO A 284 -1.16 -20.32 -8.58
N HIS A 285 -0.81 -19.15 -8.08
CA HIS A 285 0.24 -18.29 -8.64
C HIS A 285 1.64 -18.52 -8.05
N GLN A 286 1.83 -19.50 -7.15
CA GLN A 286 3.11 -19.69 -6.45
C GLN A 286 4.29 -19.86 -7.42
N ARG A 287 4.14 -20.69 -8.45
CA ARG A 287 5.20 -20.90 -9.46
C ARG A 287 5.50 -19.62 -10.25
N THR A 288 4.47 -18.90 -10.63
CA THR A 288 4.58 -17.62 -11.37
C THR A 288 5.31 -16.56 -10.52
N LEU A 289 4.98 -16.48 -9.23
CA LEU A 289 5.66 -15.60 -8.28
C LEU A 289 7.15 -15.95 -8.13
N GLU A 290 7.49 -17.24 -8.08
CA GLU A 290 8.87 -17.74 -7.95
C GLU A 290 9.67 -17.67 -9.28
N GLY A 291 9.07 -17.19 -10.36
CA GLY A 291 9.72 -17.09 -11.67
C GLY A 291 10.11 -18.44 -12.24
N SER A 292 9.38 -19.50 -11.85
CA SER A 292 9.49 -20.84 -12.39
C SER A 292 8.39 -21.00 -13.42
N ALA A 293 8.72 -20.72 -14.69
CA ALA A 293 7.83 -21.01 -15.81
C ALA A 293 7.81 -22.53 -16.09
#